data_e479e32eb9a8c89833ce009c26bede1b
#
_entry.id   e479e32eb9a8c89833ce009c26bede1b
#
_cell.length_a   1.000
_cell.length_b   1.000
_cell.length_c   1.000
_cell.angle_alpha   90.00
_cell.angle_beta   90.00
_cell.angle_gamma   90.00
#
_symmetry.space_group_name_H-M   'P 1'
#
loop_
_entity.id
_entity.type
_entity.pdbx_description
1 polymer ?
#
loop_
_entity_poly.entity_id
_entity_poly.type
_entity_poly.pdbx_seq_one_letter_code
_entity_poly.pdbx_strand_id
1 'polypeptide(L)'
;NIKTLNLLPSVMAAEHTSCSSGDDPVENNDFTNKEYGQEAMDACDELCNALRAAYSKVNDANLSADQETYLKNVCANAVDNTIQPTYKSLADAVENLHKALPKSVDTNNLTQENINNACAAFKDARALWEKSEAFLGGAASDFDIDPHIDSWPLNRTLLHSYFATGKFSDAALEDASILGFHALEFILFRDGQPRKVAEFKGNDTYKGFTDVKGSEELKYAEAVIEDLVNHVYELEVAWSENPNPTRLAAVKEAKLKYLTDMKQTYAANMKNAGNTSISKFASLKAAVQQLLSLEEGSAWGISNEVGTAKIANPFQTGDISYVESPYSYNSITDFQNNIRSIENLWYGGTNGTSSNAKYSFHQFFKDNASAEGQRVETAIANAISKIGGMPSPFVKYVSTIWGKKFDEVNPE
;
A
#
# COMPACT_ATOMS: atom_id res chain seq x y z
N ASN A 1 -5.17 65.27 26.97
CA ASN A 1 -4.43 64.96 25.75
C ASN A 1 -4.11 63.48 25.75
N ILE A 2 -5.05 62.70 25.24
CA ILE A 2 -4.92 61.25 25.07
C ILE A 2 -4.81 60.97 23.59
N LYS A 3 -3.70 60.44 23.17
CA LYS A 3 -3.49 59.94 21.82
C LYS A 3 -4.10 58.54 21.73
N THR A 4 -5.14 58.41 20.95
CA THR A 4 -5.73 57.13 20.52
C THR A 4 -4.78 56.40 19.59
N LEU A 5 -4.36 55.19 19.95
CA LEU A 5 -3.61 54.28 19.13
C LEU A 5 -4.62 53.34 18.44
N ASN A 6 -4.73 53.50 17.12
CA ASN A 6 -5.51 52.57 16.30
C ASN A 6 -4.76 51.23 16.18
N LEU A 7 -5.30 50.18 16.76
CA LEU A 7 -4.90 48.80 16.52
C LEU A 7 -5.75 48.25 15.35
N LEU A 8 -5.10 48.01 14.23
CA LEU A 8 -5.62 47.19 13.14
C LEU A 8 -5.66 45.73 13.58
N PRO A 9 -6.75 44.99 13.32
CA PRO A 9 -6.73 43.55 13.58
C PRO A 9 -5.86 42.85 12.52
N SER A 10 -4.79 42.22 12.97
CA SER A 10 -4.03 41.28 12.18
C SER A 10 -4.93 40.07 11.89
N VAL A 11 -5.27 39.88 10.64
CA VAL A 11 -5.84 38.63 10.14
C VAL A 11 -4.73 37.60 10.28
N MET A 12 -4.85 36.71 11.27
CA MET A 12 -4.10 35.47 11.29
C MET A 12 -4.61 34.62 10.14
N ALA A 13 -3.84 34.57 9.08
CA ALA A 13 -3.95 33.46 8.15
C ALA A 13 -3.59 32.19 8.92
N ALA A 14 -4.59 31.32 9.12
CA ALA A 14 -4.33 29.97 9.57
C ALA A 14 -3.56 29.28 8.45
N GLU A 15 -2.25 29.23 8.59
CA GLU A 15 -1.45 28.28 7.84
C GLU A 15 -1.91 26.89 8.28
N HIS A 16 -2.65 26.23 7.41
CA HIS A 16 -2.79 24.80 7.48
C HIS A 16 -1.40 24.21 7.24
N THR A 17 -0.64 24.08 8.29
CA THR A 17 0.47 23.13 8.31
C THR A 17 -0.17 21.75 8.18
N SER A 18 -0.31 21.30 6.95
CA SER A 18 -0.36 19.89 6.63
C SER A 18 0.90 19.29 7.26
N CYS A 19 0.74 18.61 8.37
CA CYS A 19 1.76 17.70 8.86
C CYS A 19 1.81 16.52 7.89
N SER A 20 2.49 16.68 6.77
CA SER A 20 3.05 15.56 6.05
C SER A 20 4.20 15.05 6.90
N SER A 21 3.92 14.09 7.78
CA SER A 21 4.93 13.25 8.40
C SER A 21 5.38 12.21 7.37
N GLY A 22 5.79 12.64 6.23
CA GLY A 22 6.47 11.86 5.23
C GLY A 22 7.83 12.51 5.04
N ASP A 23 8.89 11.82 5.42
CA ASP A 23 10.18 12.11 4.83
C ASP A 23 10.02 11.83 3.34
N ASP A 24 9.82 12.88 2.54
CA ASP A 24 9.93 12.75 1.10
C ASP A 24 11.31 12.15 0.81
N PRO A 25 11.41 11.20 -0.14
CA PRO A 25 12.70 10.64 -0.51
C PRO A 25 13.68 11.78 -0.80
N VAL A 26 14.80 11.79 -0.09
CA VAL A 26 15.85 12.77 -0.38
C VAL A 26 16.31 12.52 -1.81
N GLU A 27 16.12 13.49 -2.70
CA GLU A 27 16.64 13.37 -4.06
C GLU A 27 18.15 13.19 -3.99
N ASN A 28 18.59 11.98 -4.22
CA ASN A 28 20.00 11.65 -4.33
C ASN A 28 20.32 11.43 -5.81
N ASN A 29 21.12 12.32 -6.38
CA ASN A 29 21.47 12.30 -7.78
C ASN A 29 22.65 11.37 -8.12
N ASP A 30 23.18 10.64 -7.14
CA ASP A 30 24.23 9.64 -7.39
C ASP A 30 23.64 8.30 -7.82
N PHE A 31 23.27 8.20 -9.08
CA PHE A 31 22.71 6.98 -9.68
C PHE A 31 23.75 5.87 -9.91
N THR A 32 25.02 6.07 -9.59
CA THR A 32 26.09 5.08 -9.79
C THR A 32 26.47 4.33 -8.52
N ASN A 33 26.17 4.89 -7.36
CA ASN A 33 26.53 4.32 -6.07
C ASN A 33 25.63 3.15 -5.70
N LYS A 34 26.18 1.94 -5.73
CA LYS A 34 25.49 0.68 -5.39
C LYS A 34 25.24 0.52 -3.89
N GLU A 35 25.95 1.26 -3.04
CA GLU A 35 25.83 1.12 -1.59
C GLU A 35 24.43 1.51 -1.10
N TYR A 36 23.78 2.49 -1.71
CA TYR A 36 22.44 2.92 -1.32
C TYR A 36 21.39 1.79 -1.42
N GLY A 37 21.39 1.03 -2.50
CA GLY A 37 20.52 -0.13 -2.66
C GLY A 37 20.87 -1.25 -1.70
N GLN A 38 22.17 -1.51 -1.49
CA GLN A 38 22.63 -2.53 -0.55
C GLN A 38 22.25 -2.18 0.89
N GLU A 39 22.43 -0.93 1.31
CA GLU A 39 22.03 -0.48 2.64
C GLU A 39 20.51 -0.61 2.87
N ALA A 40 19.70 -0.33 1.88
CA ALA A 40 18.24 -0.51 1.96
C ALA A 40 17.87 -2.00 2.12
N MET A 41 18.48 -2.90 1.34
CA MET A 41 18.28 -4.34 1.47
C MET A 41 18.72 -4.86 2.83
N ASP A 42 19.89 -4.45 3.30
CA ASP A 42 20.44 -4.87 4.61
C ASP A 42 19.55 -4.39 5.77
N ALA A 43 18.99 -3.17 5.65
CA ALA A 43 18.06 -2.63 6.64
C ALA A 43 16.75 -3.43 6.72
N CYS A 44 16.22 -3.90 5.58
CA CYS A 44 15.05 -4.78 5.55
C CYS A 44 15.37 -6.16 6.14
N ASP A 45 16.54 -6.72 5.87
CA ASP A 45 16.97 -7.98 6.46
C ASP A 45 17.10 -7.89 7.99
N GLU A 46 17.71 -6.82 8.49
CA GLU A 46 17.78 -6.59 9.95
C GLU A 46 16.39 -6.44 10.57
N LEU A 47 15.46 -5.77 9.90
CA LEU A 47 14.09 -5.68 10.38
C LEU A 47 13.40 -7.06 10.42
N CYS A 48 13.62 -7.92 9.42
CA CYS A 48 13.18 -9.31 9.45
C CYS A 48 13.74 -10.07 10.67
N ASN A 49 15.03 -9.93 10.91
CA ASN A 49 15.70 -10.60 12.05
C ASN A 49 15.17 -10.08 13.38
N ALA A 50 14.97 -8.78 13.52
CA ALA A 50 14.42 -8.15 14.70
C ALA A 50 12.98 -8.61 15.01
N LEU A 51 12.12 -8.67 13.98
CA LEU A 51 10.73 -9.13 14.11
C LEU A 51 10.65 -10.60 14.53
N ARG A 52 11.47 -11.46 13.96
CA ARG A 52 11.53 -12.89 14.38
C ARG A 52 12.03 -13.06 15.80
N ALA A 53 13.04 -12.31 16.20
CA ALA A 53 13.54 -12.34 17.56
C ALA A 53 12.47 -11.86 18.57
N ALA A 54 11.73 -10.82 18.24
CA ALA A 54 10.61 -10.35 19.04
C ALA A 54 9.50 -11.39 19.12
N TYR A 55 9.05 -11.95 18.00
CA TYR A 55 8.03 -13.00 18.01
C TYR A 55 8.45 -14.23 18.81
N SER A 56 9.73 -14.65 18.76
CA SER A 56 10.25 -15.77 19.54
C SER A 56 10.09 -15.54 21.05
N LYS A 57 10.19 -14.31 21.52
CA LYS A 57 9.93 -13.97 22.93
C LYS A 57 8.47 -14.19 23.35
N VAL A 58 7.53 -14.11 22.42
CA VAL A 58 6.12 -14.45 22.67
C VAL A 58 5.89 -15.95 22.53
N ASN A 59 6.42 -16.55 21.46
CA ASN A 59 6.15 -17.94 21.11
C ASN A 59 6.75 -18.93 22.11
N ASP A 60 8.00 -18.67 22.54
CA ASP A 60 8.76 -19.60 23.41
C ASP A 60 8.50 -19.37 24.90
N ALA A 61 7.80 -18.30 25.25
CA ALA A 61 7.52 -17.94 26.63
C ALA A 61 6.30 -18.70 27.20
N ASN A 62 6.36 -18.98 28.48
CA ASN A 62 5.18 -19.27 29.30
C ASN A 62 4.55 -17.94 29.72
N LEU A 63 3.61 -17.45 28.96
CA LEU A 63 2.95 -16.18 29.22
C LEU A 63 2.12 -16.25 30.51
N SER A 64 2.22 -15.23 31.36
CA SER A 64 1.31 -15.08 32.48
C SER A 64 -0.11 -14.76 31.98
N ALA A 65 -1.11 -14.94 32.85
CA ALA A 65 -2.50 -14.58 32.52
C ALA A 65 -2.63 -13.09 32.16
N ASP A 66 -1.86 -12.21 32.81
CA ASP A 66 -1.85 -10.78 32.52
C ASP A 66 -1.21 -10.48 31.15
N GLN A 67 -0.13 -11.15 30.82
CA GLN A 67 0.49 -11.01 29.48
C GLN A 67 -0.42 -11.52 28.37
N GLU A 68 -1.07 -12.66 28.56
CA GLU A 68 -2.07 -13.16 27.60
C GLU A 68 -3.23 -12.19 27.42
N THR A 69 -3.78 -11.66 28.50
CA THR A 69 -4.86 -10.66 28.46
C THR A 69 -4.39 -9.39 27.73
N TYR A 70 -3.18 -8.94 28.01
CA TYR A 70 -2.61 -7.77 27.34
C TYR A 70 -2.47 -8.00 25.82
N LEU A 71 -1.91 -9.13 25.40
CA LEU A 71 -1.75 -9.46 23.98
C LEU A 71 -3.09 -9.66 23.26
N LYS A 72 -4.12 -10.18 23.92
CA LYS A 72 -5.49 -10.19 23.36
C LYS A 72 -5.97 -8.76 23.06
N ASN A 73 -5.72 -7.83 23.98
CA ASN A 73 -6.05 -6.43 23.78
C ASN A 73 -5.18 -5.78 22.69
N VAL A 74 -3.93 -6.18 22.53
CA VAL A 74 -3.08 -5.74 21.41
C VAL A 74 -3.66 -6.20 20.07
N CYS A 75 -4.06 -7.46 19.95
CA CYS A 75 -4.69 -7.97 18.73
C CYS A 75 -6.02 -7.25 18.43
N ALA A 76 -6.85 -7.02 19.45
CA ALA A 76 -8.09 -6.27 19.27
C ALA A 76 -7.82 -4.80 18.87
N ASN A 77 -6.83 -4.16 19.48
CA ASN A 77 -6.41 -2.80 19.11
C ASN A 77 -5.85 -2.73 17.69
N ALA A 78 -5.07 -3.73 17.26
CA ALA A 78 -4.57 -3.81 15.89
C ALA A 78 -5.73 -3.83 14.88
N VAL A 79 -6.78 -4.57 15.15
CA VAL A 79 -8.01 -4.58 14.32
C VAL A 79 -8.67 -3.21 14.33
N ASP A 80 -8.97 -2.67 15.51
CA ASP A 80 -9.85 -1.50 15.67
C ASP A 80 -9.16 -0.18 15.32
N ASN A 81 -7.85 -0.07 15.52
CA ASN A 81 -7.14 1.19 15.40
C ASN A 81 -6.04 1.22 14.32
N THR A 82 -5.74 0.08 13.70
CA THR A 82 -4.77 0.00 12.58
C THR A 82 -5.40 -0.58 11.33
N ILE A 83 -5.84 -1.84 11.36
CA ILE A 83 -6.26 -2.58 10.16
C ILE A 83 -7.56 -2.02 9.60
N GLN A 84 -8.62 -2.00 10.39
CA GLN A 84 -9.94 -1.53 9.96
C GLN A 84 -9.92 -0.05 9.54
N PRO A 85 -9.30 0.89 10.29
CA PRO A 85 -9.20 2.27 9.85
C PRO A 85 -8.39 2.46 8.57
N THR A 86 -7.35 1.68 8.35
CA THR A 86 -6.56 1.72 7.09
C THR A 86 -7.41 1.28 5.91
N TYR A 87 -8.13 0.17 6.00
CA TYR A 87 -9.00 -0.31 4.93
C TYR A 87 -10.20 0.59 4.69
N LYS A 88 -10.76 1.20 5.75
CA LYS A 88 -11.80 2.22 5.59
C LYS A 88 -11.28 3.42 4.81
N SER A 89 -10.11 3.94 5.18
CA SER A 89 -9.48 5.08 4.49
C SER A 89 -9.11 4.72 3.05
N LEU A 90 -8.66 3.50 2.80
CA LEU A 90 -8.40 2.99 1.45
C LEU A 90 -9.67 2.99 0.60
N ALA A 91 -10.78 2.48 1.13
CA ALA A 91 -12.06 2.47 0.44
C ALA A 91 -12.55 3.89 0.13
N ASP A 92 -12.43 4.82 1.10
CA ASP A 92 -12.76 6.24 0.89
C ASP A 92 -11.87 6.86 -0.22
N ALA A 93 -10.57 6.58 -0.22
CA ALA A 93 -9.63 7.11 -1.22
C ALA A 93 -9.87 6.52 -2.62
N VAL A 94 -10.19 5.24 -2.73
CA VAL A 94 -10.54 4.61 -4.01
C VAL A 94 -11.87 5.14 -4.55
N GLU A 95 -12.85 5.43 -3.70
CA GLU A 95 -14.07 6.16 -4.12
C GLU A 95 -13.74 7.54 -4.68
N ASN A 96 -12.81 8.26 -4.05
CA ASN A 96 -12.37 9.57 -4.54
C ASN A 96 -11.65 9.44 -5.90
N LEU A 97 -10.81 8.42 -6.06
CA LEU A 97 -10.18 8.12 -7.34
C LEU A 97 -11.23 7.79 -8.41
N HIS A 98 -12.24 6.98 -8.09
CA HIS A 98 -13.32 6.65 -9.00
C HIS A 98 -14.08 7.90 -9.48
N LYS A 99 -14.36 8.83 -8.56
CA LYS A 99 -15.01 10.11 -8.90
C LYS A 99 -14.13 11.02 -9.75
N ALA A 100 -12.83 11.02 -9.50
CA ALA A 100 -11.85 11.86 -10.21
C ALA A 100 -11.45 11.29 -11.58
N LEU A 101 -11.63 9.97 -11.80
CA LEU A 101 -11.22 9.32 -13.03
C LEU A 101 -12.00 9.89 -14.23
N PRO A 102 -11.31 10.33 -15.30
CA PRO A 102 -11.99 10.83 -16.51
C PRO A 102 -12.87 9.77 -17.15
N LYS A 103 -13.99 10.21 -17.72
CA LYS A 103 -14.93 9.33 -18.42
C LYS A 103 -14.61 9.24 -19.90
N SER A 104 -14.63 8.03 -20.44
CA SER A 104 -14.29 7.75 -21.85
C SER A 104 -15.22 8.44 -22.85
N VAL A 105 -16.46 8.73 -22.46
CA VAL A 105 -17.48 9.35 -23.31
C VAL A 105 -17.36 10.88 -23.38
N ASP A 106 -16.55 11.51 -22.55
CA ASP A 106 -16.43 12.97 -22.45
C ASP A 106 -14.99 13.49 -22.70
N THR A 107 -14.22 12.81 -23.53
CA THR A 107 -12.83 13.17 -23.82
C THR A 107 -12.68 14.57 -24.44
N ASN A 108 -13.67 15.07 -25.14
CA ASN A 108 -13.63 16.41 -25.76
C ASN A 108 -13.55 17.53 -24.70
N ASN A 109 -14.21 17.37 -23.57
CA ASN A 109 -14.22 18.34 -22.47
C ASN A 109 -13.10 18.09 -21.44
N LEU A 110 -12.31 17.04 -21.63
CA LEU A 110 -11.23 16.68 -20.72
C LEU A 110 -10.16 17.78 -20.67
N THR A 111 -9.71 18.11 -19.47
CA THR A 111 -8.66 19.10 -19.22
C THR A 111 -7.45 18.42 -18.57
N GLN A 112 -6.29 19.08 -18.62
CA GLN A 112 -5.10 18.61 -17.91
C GLN A 112 -5.33 18.55 -16.40
N GLU A 113 -6.11 19.47 -15.87
CA GLU A 113 -6.48 19.49 -14.44
C GLU A 113 -7.27 18.23 -14.05
N ASN A 114 -8.16 17.74 -14.89
CA ASN A 114 -8.89 16.49 -14.64
C ASN A 114 -7.91 15.30 -14.51
N ILE A 115 -6.92 15.23 -15.38
CA ILE A 115 -5.90 14.17 -15.31
C ILE A 115 -5.05 14.33 -14.05
N ASN A 116 -4.61 15.56 -13.73
CA ASN A 116 -3.83 15.84 -12.54
C ASN A 116 -4.58 15.46 -11.25
N ASN A 117 -5.87 15.75 -11.18
CA ASN A 117 -6.70 15.40 -10.03
C ASN A 117 -6.87 13.89 -9.88
N ALA A 118 -7.05 13.16 -10.98
CA ALA A 118 -7.08 11.69 -10.95
C ALA A 118 -5.73 11.10 -10.49
N CYS A 119 -4.62 11.65 -10.96
CA CYS A 119 -3.29 11.23 -10.53
C CYS A 119 -3.03 11.50 -9.04
N ALA A 120 -3.47 12.63 -8.51
CA ALA A 120 -3.37 12.94 -7.08
C ALA A 120 -4.21 11.96 -6.25
N ALA A 121 -5.46 11.72 -6.64
CA ALA A 121 -6.32 10.73 -5.98
C ALA A 121 -5.75 9.30 -6.05
N PHE A 122 -5.13 8.94 -7.17
CA PHE A 122 -4.42 7.67 -7.31
C PHE A 122 -3.30 7.52 -6.27
N LYS A 123 -2.44 8.53 -6.13
CA LYS A 123 -1.33 8.50 -5.16
C LYS A 123 -1.81 8.40 -3.72
N ASP A 124 -2.90 9.09 -3.37
CA ASP A 124 -3.50 8.99 -2.03
C ASP A 124 -4.02 7.57 -1.75
N ALA A 125 -4.73 6.97 -2.69
CA ALA A 125 -5.22 5.60 -2.56
C ALA A 125 -4.06 4.58 -2.53
N ARG A 126 -3.08 4.73 -3.40
CA ARG A 126 -1.89 3.87 -3.45
C ARG A 126 -1.13 3.89 -2.12
N ALA A 127 -0.91 5.06 -1.53
CA ALA A 127 -0.22 5.18 -0.24
C ALA A 127 -0.93 4.41 0.89
N LEU A 128 -2.25 4.39 0.89
CA LEU A 128 -3.04 3.66 1.89
C LEU A 128 -2.99 2.14 1.67
N TRP A 129 -2.99 1.69 0.41
CA TRP A 129 -2.78 0.29 0.11
C TRP A 129 -1.40 -0.18 0.58
N GLU A 130 -0.34 0.52 0.22
CA GLU A 130 1.02 0.19 0.65
C GLU A 130 1.18 0.18 2.18
N LYS A 131 0.45 1.04 2.89
CA LYS A 131 0.38 1.03 4.36
C LYS A 131 -0.50 -0.09 4.93
N SER A 132 -1.02 -0.98 4.13
CA SER A 132 -1.75 -2.19 4.55
C SER A 132 -0.94 -3.48 4.38
N GLU A 133 0.23 -3.42 3.79
CA GLU A 133 1.01 -4.59 3.39
C GLU A 133 1.45 -5.48 4.57
N ALA A 134 1.60 -4.95 5.78
CA ALA A 134 1.92 -5.76 6.97
C ALA A 134 0.74 -6.63 7.46
N PHE A 135 -0.45 -6.48 6.91
CA PHE A 135 -1.65 -7.22 7.33
C PHE A 135 -2.50 -7.75 6.15
N LEU A 136 -1.85 -8.05 5.03
CA LEU A 136 -2.49 -8.77 3.91
C LEU A 136 -2.82 -10.22 4.28
N GLY A 137 -2.05 -10.82 5.16
CA GLY A 137 -2.38 -12.11 5.75
C GLY A 137 -3.74 -12.06 6.44
N GLY A 138 -4.67 -12.86 5.97
CA GLY A 138 -6.06 -12.79 6.35
C GLY A 138 -6.95 -12.60 5.13
N ALA A 139 -7.83 -11.61 5.13
CA ALA A 139 -8.83 -11.45 4.07
C ALA A 139 -8.20 -11.23 2.69
N ALA A 140 -7.19 -10.38 2.57
CA ALA A 140 -6.57 -10.08 1.28
C ALA A 140 -6.00 -11.33 0.60
N SER A 141 -5.33 -12.20 1.36
CA SER A 141 -4.77 -13.44 0.87
C SER A 141 -5.82 -14.55 0.73
N ASP A 142 -6.64 -14.78 1.78
CA ASP A 142 -7.54 -15.93 1.84
C ASP A 142 -8.76 -15.80 0.92
N PHE A 143 -9.12 -14.57 0.55
CA PHE A 143 -10.26 -14.31 -0.35
C PHE A 143 -9.83 -13.90 -1.75
N ASP A 144 -8.54 -14.05 -2.07
CA ASP A 144 -7.97 -13.74 -3.39
C ASP A 144 -8.21 -12.28 -3.82
N ILE A 145 -8.17 -11.36 -2.85
CA ILE A 145 -8.40 -9.93 -3.07
C ILE A 145 -7.14 -9.23 -3.58
N ASP A 146 -6.00 -9.54 -2.97
CA ASP A 146 -4.71 -8.91 -3.28
C ASP A 146 -4.38 -8.89 -4.79
N PRO A 147 -4.51 -9.99 -5.55
CA PRO A 147 -4.23 -9.98 -6.98
C PRO A 147 -5.12 -9.02 -7.79
N HIS A 148 -6.33 -8.74 -7.35
CA HIS A 148 -7.21 -7.76 -7.99
C HIS A 148 -6.77 -6.32 -7.74
N ILE A 149 -6.06 -6.07 -6.65
CA ILE A 149 -5.64 -4.73 -6.25
C ILE A 149 -4.22 -4.41 -6.73
N ASP A 150 -3.27 -5.36 -6.61
CA ASP A 150 -1.85 -5.08 -6.71
C ASP A 150 -1.01 -6.16 -7.41
N SER A 151 -1.50 -6.74 -8.48
CA SER A 151 -0.69 -7.66 -9.28
C SER A 151 0.45 -6.96 -10.00
N TRP A 152 1.66 -7.51 -9.86
CA TRP A 152 2.87 -7.03 -10.51
C TRP A 152 3.76 -8.21 -10.99
N PRO A 153 4.46 -8.11 -12.12
CA PRO A 153 4.46 -7.00 -13.09
C PRO A 153 3.21 -6.94 -13.96
N LEU A 154 2.90 -5.73 -14.48
CA LEU A 154 1.78 -5.51 -15.40
C LEU A 154 2.04 -6.23 -16.74
N ASN A 155 1.09 -7.04 -17.19
CA ASN A 155 1.16 -7.72 -18.48
C ASN A 155 0.73 -6.78 -19.62
N ARG A 156 1.67 -5.96 -20.10
CA ARG A 156 1.41 -4.96 -21.14
C ARG A 156 1.00 -5.56 -22.49
N THR A 157 1.53 -6.71 -22.85
CA THR A 157 1.16 -7.40 -24.09
C THR A 157 -0.31 -7.79 -24.09
N LEU A 158 -0.77 -8.38 -22.99
CA LEU A 158 -2.17 -8.73 -22.82
C LEU A 158 -3.05 -7.47 -22.75
N LEU A 159 -2.63 -6.46 -22.02
CA LEU A 159 -3.34 -5.18 -21.90
C LEU A 159 -3.52 -4.51 -23.29
N HIS A 160 -2.45 -4.46 -24.11
CA HIS A 160 -2.51 -3.96 -25.48
C HIS A 160 -3.54 -4.72 -26.32
N SER A 161 -3.61 -6.04 -26.20
CA SER A 161 -4.57 -6.86 -26.96
C SER A 161 -6.03 -6.51 -26.65
N TYR A 162 -6.32 -6.16 -25.40
CA TYR A 162 -7.65 -5.69 -25.00
C TYR A 162 -7.96 -4.30 -25.55
N PHE A 163 -7.02 -3.38 -25.52
CA PHE A 163 -7.20 -2.05 -26.13
C PHE A 163 -7.41 -2.14 -27.63
N ALA A 164 -6.62 -2.96 -28.33
CA ALA A 164 -6.71 -3.12 -29.78
C ALA A 164 -8.07 -3.69 -30.25
N THR A 165 -8.70 -4.54 -29.45
CA THR A 165 -10.00 -5.14 -29.80
C THR A 165 -11.18 -4.28 -29.40
N GLY A 166 -11.01 -3.34 -28.48
CA GLY A 166 -12.10 -2.54 -27.87
C GLY A 166 -13.16 -3.39 -27.16
N LYS A 167 -12.89 -4.68 -26.95
CA LYS A 167 -13.79 -5.64 -26.32
C LYS A 167 -13.25 -5.97 -24.94
N PHE A 168 -13.84 -5.37 -23.94
CA PHE A 168 -13.62 -5.76 -22.54
C PHE A 168 -14.72 -6.75 -22.18
N SER A 169 -14.37 -8.03 -22.11
CA SER A 169 -15.27 -9.06 -21.61
C SER A 169 -15.09 -9.19 -20.10
N ASP A 170 -16.06 -9.80 -19.41
CA ASP A 170 -15.92 -10.16 -18.00
C ASP A 170 -14.66 -11.01 -17.76
N ALA A 171 -14.23 -11.77 -18.75
CA ALA A 171 -12.99 -12.55 -18.73
C ALA A 171 -11.72 -11.69 -18.59
N ALA A 172 -11.72 -10.43 -19.05
CA ALA A 172 -10.59 -9.52 -18.82
C ALA A 172 -10.42 -9.17 -17.34
N LEU A 173 -11.52 -9.09 -16.61
CA LEU A 173 -11.51 -8.80 -15.17
C LEU A 173 -11.18 -10.04 -14.30
N GLU A 174 -10.97 -11.20 -14.91
CA GLU A 174 -10.48 -12.41 -14.25
C GLU A 174 -8.96 -12.55 -14.30
N ASP A 175 -8.29 -11.81 -15.21
CA ASP A 175 -6.83 -11.83 -15.29
C ASP A 175 -6.22 -10.71 -14.46
N ALA A 176 -5.75 -11.07 -13.28
CA ALA A 176 -5.17 -10.13 -12.32
C ALA A 176 -3.97 -9.35 -12.90
N SER A 177 -3.22 -9.91 -13.85
CA SER A 177 -2.01 -9.28 -14.41
C SER A 177 -2.26 -7.98 -15.18
N ILE A 178 -3.52 -7.62 -15.41
CA ILE A 178 -3.95 -6.40 -16.12
C ILE A 178 -4.96 -5.57 -15.32
N LEU A 179 -5.08 -5.82 -14.02
CA LEU A 179 -6.02 -5.16 -13.12
C LEU A 179 -5.31 -4.27 -12.08
N GLY A 180 -6.10 -3.67 -11.21
CA GLY A 180 -5.66 -2.98 -10.02
C GLY A 180 -4.90 -1.67 -10.26
N PHE A 181 -4.11 -1.31 -9.26
CA PHE A 181 -3.37 -0.05 -9.26
C PHE A 181 -2.38 0.06 -10.41
N HIS A 182 -1.68 -1.01 -10.78
CA HIS A 182 -0.66 -0.92 -11.84
C HIS A 182 -1.24 -0.73 -13.24
N ALA A 183 -2.44 -1.26 -13.52
CA ALA A 183 -3.16 -0.94 -14.75
C ALA A 183 -3.57 0.53 -14.81
N LEU A 184 -4.10 1.07 -13.70
CA LEU A 184 -4.47 2.48 -13.59
C LEU A 184 -3.24 3.40 -13.64
N GLU A 185 -2.13 3.00 -13.00
CA GLU A 185 -0.86 3.72 -13.05
C GLU A 185 -0.37 3.88 -14.50
N PHE A 186 -0.36 2.77 -15.25
CA PHE A 186 0.03 2.79 -16.66
C PHE A 186 -0.85 3.73 -17.50
N ILE A 187 -2.16 3.76 -17.23
CA ILE A 187 -3.09 4.64 -17.95
C ILE A 187 -2.91 6.12 -17.57
N LEU A 188 -2.61 6.42 -16.31
CA LEU A 188 -2.59 7.79 -15.80
C LEU A 188 -1.23 8.49 -15.88
N PHE A 189 -0.12 7.75 -15.83
CA PHE A 189 1.22 8.31 -15.66
C PHE A 189 2.18 7.94 -16.79
N ARG A 190 3.13 8.84 -17.07
CA ARG A 190 4.35 8.61 -17.85
C ARG A 190 5.48 9.44 -17.26
N ASP A 191 6.66 8.84 -17.14
CA ASP A 191 7.89 9.50 -16.69
C ASP A 191 7.71 10.28 -15.37
N GLY A 192 6.98 9.70 -14.43
CA GLY A 192 6.72 10.29 -13.12
C GLY A 192 5.70 11.43 -13.10
N GLN A 193 5.06 11.72 -14.22
CA GLN A 193 4.12 12.82 -14.38
C GLN A 193 2.76 12.33 -14.85
N PRO A 194 1.67 13.08 -14.55
CA PRO A 194 0.41 12.87 -15.21
C PRO A 194 0.56 12.92 -16.73
N ARG A 195 -0.05 11.99 -17.42
CA ARG A 195 -0.07 11.99 -18.89
C ARG A 195 -0.71 13.26 -19.43
N LYS A 196 -0.30 13.66 -20.61
CA LYS A 196 -0.85 14.85 -21.25
C LYS A 196 -2.26 14.60 -21.78
N VAL A 197 -3.16 15.53 -21.55
CA VAL A 197 -4.55 15.44 -22.00
C VAL A 197 -4.68 15.18 -23.50
N ALA A 198 -3.73 15.63 -24.32
CA ALA A 198 -3.72 15.41 -25.75
C ALA A 198 -3.69 13.91 -26.13
N GLU A 199 -3.02 13.07 -25.31
CA GLU A 199 -2.96 11.63 -25.52
C GLU A 199 -4.33 10.97 -25.31
N PHE A 200 -5.11 11.47 -24.36
CA PHE A 200 -6.47 10.96 -24.12
C PHE A 200 -7.51 11.42 -25.17
N LYS A 201 -7.24 12.54 -25.83
CA LYS A 201 -8.04 13.05 -26.97
C LYS A 201 -7.61 12.44 -28.31
N GLY A 202 -6.41 11.88 -28.37
CA GLY A 202 -5.81 11.21 -29.50
C GLY A 202 -5.43 9.77 -29.18
N ASN A 203 -4.21 9.42 -29.54
CA ASN A 203 -3.61 8.12 -29.26
C ASN A 203 -2.53 8.22 -28.17
N ASP A 204 -2.22 7.09 -27.55
CA ASP A 204 -1.07 6.95 -26.66
C ASP A 204 0.25 7.20 -27.43
N THR A 205 1.23 7.75 -26.76
CA THR A 205 2.58 7.99 -27.29
C THR A 205 3.60 6.96 -26.79
N TYR A 206 3.19 6.04 -25.93
CA TYR A 206 4.05 5.01 -25.37
C TYR A 206 4.45 4.00 -26.46
N LYS A 207 5.73 3.61 -26.50
CA LYS A 207 6.23 2.62 -27.45
C LYS A 207 5.44 1.31 -27.34
N GLY A 208 4.92 0.82 -28.46
CA GLY A 208 4.07 -0.38 -28.52
C GLY A 208 2.58 -0.11 -28.32
N PHE A 209 2.16 1.15 -27.98
CA PHE A 209 0.77 1.55 -27.76
C PHE A 209 0.31 2.71 -28.65
N THR A 210 1.11 3.13 -29.63
CA THR A 210 0.81 4.30 -30.48
C THR A 210 -0.41 4.13 -31.38
N ASP A 211 -0.90 2.91 -31.53
CA ASP A 211 -2.14 2.54 -32.21
C ASP A 211 -3.37 2.58 -31.29
N VAL A 212 -3.17 2.74 -29.97
CA VAL A 212 -4.23 2.72 -28.98
C VAL A 212 -4.82 4.11 -28.79
N LYS A 213 -6.15 4.20 -28.85
CA LYS A 213 -6.85 5.45 -28.56
C LYS A 213 -6.95 5.69 -27.05
N GLY A 214 -6.67 6.92 -26.63
CA GLY A 214 -6.81 7.31 -25.23
C GLY A 214 -8.24 7.11 -24.67
N SER A 215 -9.27 7.24 -25.50
CA SER A 215 -10.64 6.92 -25.12
C SER A 215 -10.87 5.44 -24.80
N GLU A 216 -10.17 4.52 -25.47
CA GLU A 216 -10.25 3.09 -25.16
C GLU A 216 -9.50 2.76 -23.86
N GLU A 217 -8.39 3.44 -23.58
CA GLU A 217 -7.68 3.32 -22.31
C GLU A 217 -8.57 3.79 -21.15
N LEU A 218 -9.28 4.93 -21.29
CA LEU A 218 -10.21 5.42 -20.28
C LEU A 218 -11.41 4.49 -20.07
N LYS A 219 -11.93 3.90 -21.14
CA LYS A 219 -13.00 2.90 -21.05
C LYS A 219 -12.54 1.65 -20.26
N TYR A 220 -11.30 1.22 -20.46
CA TYR A 220 -10.73 0.14 -19.68
C TYR A 220 -10.53 0.56 -18.21
N ALA A 221 -10.02 1.76 -17.97
CA ALA A 221 -9.86 2.30 -16.62
C ALA A 221 -11.19 2.38 -15.84
N GLU A 222 -12.30 2.68 -16.51
CA GLU A 222 -13.65 2.66 -15.92
C GLU A 222 -14.01 1.24 -15.40
N ALA A 223 -13.70 0.20 -16.15
CA ALA A 223 -13.95 -1.17 -15.70
C ALA A 223 -13.02 -1.59 -14.55
N VAL A 224 -11.73 -1.26 -14.66
CA VAL A 224 -10.73 -1.59 -13.63
C VAL A 224 -11.02 -0.89 -12.31
N ILE A 225 -11.45 0.38 -12.34
CA ILE A 225 -11.74 1.09 -11.09
C ILE A 225 -12.98 0.53 -10.38
N GLU A 226 -13.97 0.03 -11.10
CA GLU A 226 -15.13 -0.62 -10.49
C GLU A 226 -14.76 -1.94 -9.81
N ASP A 227 -13.90 -2.74 -10.43
CA ASP A 227 -13.34 -3.93 -9.82
C ASP A 227 -12.56 -3.60 -8.55
N LEU A 228 -11.70 -2.57 -8.62
CA LEU A 228 -10.92 -2.08 -7.47
C LEU A 228 -11.83 -1.60 -6.32
N VAL A 229 -12.89 -0.85 -6.61
CA VAL A 229 -13.88 -0.40 -5.62
C VAL A 229 -14.50 -1.60 -4.90
N ASN A 230 -14.93 -2.62 -5.64
CA ASN A 230 -15.54 -3.81 -5.06
C ASN A 230 -14.58 -4.53 -4.09
N HIS A 231 -13.31 -4.66 -4.46
CA HIS A 231 -12.33 -5.39 -3.67
C HIS A 231 -11.85 -4.60 -2.44
N VAL A 232 -11.75 -3.27 -2.50
CA VAL A 232 -11.46 -2.48 -1.30
C VAL A 232 -12.65 -2.45 -0.33
N TYR A 233 -13.87 -2.52 -0.84
CA TYR A 233 -15.06 -2.69 0.01
C TYR A 233 -15.06 -4.07 0.68
N GLU A 234 -14.70 -5.11 -0.06
CA GLU A 234 -14.58 -6.47 0.46
C GLU A 234 -13.60 -6.53 1.64
N LEU A 235 -12.43 -5.88 1.50
CA LEU A 235 -11.45 -5.77 2.57
C LEU A 235 -11.99 -5.04 3.81
N GLU A 236 -12.59 -3.89 3.62
CA GLU A 236 -13.15 -3.13 4.74
C GLU A 236 -14.23 -3.92 5.48
N VAL A 237 -15.14 -4.55 4.73
CA VAL A 237 -16.21 -5.37 5.30
C VAL A 237 -15.67 -6.59 6.03
N ALA A 238 -14.68 -7.28 5.45
CA ALA A 238 -14.05 -8.45 6.07
C ALA A 238 -13.34 -8.12 7.40
N TRP A 239 -12.83 -6.91 7.56
CA TRP A 239 -12.13 -6.46 8.76
C TRP A 239 -12.99 -5.59 9.70
N SER A 240 -14.30 -5.59 9.54
CA SER A 240 -15.21 -4.82 10.39
C SER A 240 -16.26 -5.68 11.06
N GLU A 241 -16.48 -5.50 12.36
CA GLU A 241 -17.60 -6.09 13.07
C GLU A 241 -18.91 -5.31 12.84
N ASN A 242 -18.79 -4.03 12.46
CA ASN A 242 -19.91 -3.13 12.14
C ASN A 242 -19.66 -2.47 10.79
N PRO A 243 -19.75 -3.22 9.68
CA PRO A 243 -19.43 -2.71 8.37
C PRO A 243 -20.40 -1.61 7.93
N ASN A 244 -19.90 -0.67 7.11
CA ASN A 244 -20.74 0.31 6.42
C ASN A 244 -21.85 -0.42 5.64
N PRO A 245 -23.14 -0.12 5.89
CA PRO A 245 -24.26 -0.86 5.27
C PRO A 245 -24.28 -0.79 3.75
N THR A 246 -23.90 0.33 3.16
CA THR A 246 -23.85 0.52 1.70
C THR A 246 -22.75 -0.34 1.08
N ARG A 247 -21.57 -0.36 1.69
CA ARG A 247 -20.44 -1.16 1.22
C ARG A 247 -20.69 -2.66 1.41
N LEU A 248 -21.30 -3.05 2.53
CA LEU A 248 -21.73 -4.42 2.75
C LEU A 248 -22.76 -4.88 1.69
N ALA A 249 -23.71 -4.02 1.35
CA ALA A 249 -24.68 -4.32 0.30
C ALA A 249 -24.01 -4.53 -1.06
N ALA A 250 -23.05 -3.68 -1.42
CA ALA A 250 -22.28 -3.81 -2.66
C ALA A 250 -21.46 -5.11 -2.71
N VAL A 251 -20.81 -5.49 -1.61
CA VAL A 251 -20.07 -6.76 -1.50
C VAL A 251 -20.96 -7.96 -1.69
N LYS A 252 -22.17 -7.94 -1.09
CA LYS A 252 -23.16 -9.01 -1.24
C LYS A 252 -23.73 -9.09 -2.67
N GLU A 253 -24.00 -7.94 -3.29
CA GLU A 253 -24.48 -7.87 -4.67
C GLU A 253 -23.45 -8.43 -5.64
N ALA A 254 -22.17 -8.07 -5.44
CA ALA A 254 -21.05 -8.60 -6.20
C ALA A 254 -20.70 -10.06 -5.87
N LYS A 255 -21.38 -10.68 -4.88
CA LYS A 255 -21.16 -12.06 -4.41
C LYS A 255 -19.74 -12.34 -3.95
N LEU A 256 -19.08 -11.33 -3.40
CA LEU A 256 -17.72 -11.44 -2.88
C LEU A 256 -17.70 -12.08 -1.48
N LYS A 257 -16.59 -12.72 -1.17
CA LYS A 257 -16.39 -13.44 0.10
C LYS A 257 -15.86 -12.47 1.18
N TYR A 258 -16.56 -12.36 2.29
CA TYR A 258 -16.16 -11.49 3.41
C TYR A 258 -16.19 -12.15 4.78
N LEU A 259 -16.57 -13.42 4.84
CA LEU A 259 -16.58 -14.22 6.07
C LEU A 259 -15.64 -15.41 5.90
N THR A 260 -14.95 -15.78 6.97
CA THR A 260 -14.18 -17.01 7.06
C THR A 260 -15.10 -18.24 7.08
N ASP A 261 -14.54 -19.44 7.02
CA ASP A 261 -15.28 -20.69 7.14
C ASP A 261 -15.97 -20.83 8.51
N MET A 262 -15.49 -20.07 9.51
CA MET A 262 -16.13 -19.94 10.83
C MET A 262 -17.39 -19.06 10.80
N LYS A 263 -17.80 -18.53 9.64
CA LYS A 263 -18.92 -17.59 9.47
C LYS A 263 -18.76 -16.28 10.26
N GLN A 264 -17.52 -15.87 10.46
CA GLN A 264 -17.12 -14.64 11.16
C GLN A 264 -16.25 -13.79 10.27
N THR A 265 -16.25 -12.46 10.48
CA THR A 265 -15.29 -11.55 9.87
C THR A 265 -13.88 -11.83 10.38
N TYR A 266 -12.86 -11.36 9.65
CA TYR A 266 -11.49 -11.44 10.13
C TYR A 266 -11.28 -10.65 11.42
N ALA A 267 -11.97 -9.53 11.59
CA ALA A 267 -11.99 -8.79 12.84
C ALA A 267 -12.40 -9.67 14.03
N ALA A 268 -13.53 -10.35 13.91
CA ALA A 268 -14.03 -11.25 14.94
C ALA A 268 -13.10 -12.45 15.17
N ASN A 269 -12.54 -13.04 14.11
CA ASN A 269 -11.56 -14.13 14.23
C ASN A 269 -10.34 -13.69 15.02
N MET A 270 -9.75 -12.52 14.71
CA MET A 270 -8.55 -12.01 15.39
C MET A 270 -8.83 -11.71 16.87
N LYS A 271 -9.96 -11.08 17.18
CA LYS A 271 -10.35 -10.73 18.54
C LYS A 271 -10.68 -11.94 19.42
N ASN A 272 -11.09 -13.06 18.82
CA ASN A 272 -11.45 -14.29 19.50
C ASN A 272 -10.41 -15.41 19.35
N ALA A 273 -9.16 -15.07 19.05
CA ALA A 273 -8.08 -16.03 18.93
C ALA A 273 -8.00 -16.95 20.16
N GLY A 274 -7.89 -18.26 19.91
CA GLY A 274 -7.93 -19.30 20.95
C GLY A 274 -9.32 -19.87 21.23
N ASN A 275 -10.38 -19.21 20.78
CA ASN A 275 -11.75 -19.78 20.82
C ASN A 275 -12.05 -20.46 19.50
N THR A 276 -11.70 -21.73 19.38
CA THR A 276 -11.81 -22.51 18.14
C THR A 276 -13.24 -22.75 17.66
N SER A 277 -14.25 -22.37 18.44
CA SER A 277 -15.66 -22.43 18.01
C SER A 277 -16.03 -21.28 17.06
N ILE A 278 -15.34 -20.15 17.13
CA ILE A 278 -15.67 -18.92 16.39
C ILE A 278 -14.45 -18.26 15.73
N SER A 279 -13.24 -18.77 15.95
CA SER A 279 -12.02 -18.23 15.39
C SER A 279 -11.20 -19.28 14.64
N LYS A 280 -10.68 -18.92 13.48
CA LYS A 280 -9.70 -19.73 12.76
C LYS A 280 -8.33 -19.79 13.46
N PHE A 281 -8.04 -18.83 14.33
CA PHE A 281 -6.79 -18.81 15.09
C PHE A 281 -6.89 -19.74 16.30
N ALA A 282 -6.17 -20.86 16.24
CA ALA A 282 -6.20 -21.91 17.26
C ALA A 282 -5.68 -21.42 18.63
N SER A 283 -4.86 -20.37 18.63
CA SER A 283 -4.28 -19.78 19.84
C SER A 283 -4.02 -18.29 19.66
N LEU A 284 -3.83 -17.59 20.79
CA LEU A 284 -3.36 -16.21 20.79
C LEU A 284 -2.02 -16.05 20.10
N LYS A 285 -1.09 -16.99 20.33
CA LYS A 285 0.24 -16.99 19.68
C LYS A 285 0.11 -17.09 18.15
N ALA A 286 -0.85 -17.86 17.64
CA ALA A 286 -1.12 -17.95 16.21
C ALA A 286 -1.61 -16.61 15.63
N ALA A 287 -2.45 -15.87 16.35
CA ALA A 287 -2.87 -14.53 15.94
C ALA A 287 -1.72 -13.53 15.94
N VAL A 288 -0.87 -13.55 16.96
CA VAL A 288 0.35 -12.72 17.01
C VAL A 288 1.31 -13.07 15.88
N GLN A 289 1.48 -14.35 15.58
CA GLN A 289 2.28 -14.82 14.45
C GLN A 289 1.77 -14.27 13.11
N GLN A 290 0.45 -14.31 12.91
CA GLN A 290 -0.18 -13.74 11.71
C GLN A 290 0.21 -12.27 11.50
N LEU A 291 0.31 -11.51 12.56
CA LEU A 291 0.65 -10.08 12.48
C LEU A 291 2.16 -9.83 12.33
N LEU A 292 3.00 -10.58 13.01
CA LEU A 292 4.42 -10.25 13.13
C LEU A 292 5.36 -11.10 12.27
N SER A 293 5.08 -12.37 12.04
CA SER A 293 6.13 -13.33 11.66
C SER A 293 5.77 -14.36 10.59
N LEU A 294 4.58 -14.33 10.01
CA LEU A 294 4.29 -15.19 8.86
C LEU A 294 5.13 -14.78 7.64
N GLU A 295 5.41 -15.75 6.77
CA GLU A 295 6.20 -15.51 5.57
C GLU A 295 5.49 -14.60 4.56
N GLU A 296 4.17 -14.63 4.53
CA GLU A 296 3.37 -13.80 3.64
C GLU A 296 2.36 -12.97 4.42
N GLY A 297 2.20 -11.70 4.04
CA GLY A 297 1.16 -10.82 4.55
C GLY A 297 1.27 -10.46 6.03
N SER A 298 2.48 -10.45 6.59
CA SER A 298 2.79 -10.03 7.96
C SER A 298 3.84 -8.93 7.96
N ALA A 299 4.17 -8.40 9.14
CA ALA A 299 5.29 -7.46 9.29
C ALA A 299 6.60 -8.03 8.75
N TRP A 300 6.94 -9.27 9.10
CA TRP A 300 8.11 -9.95 8.56
C TRP A 300 8.01 -10.15 7.05
N GLY A 301 6.85 -10.61 6.58
CA GLY A 301 6.61 -10.92 5.17
C GLY A 301 6.86 -9.72 4.27
N ILE A 302 6.31 -8.56 4.61
CA ILE A 302 6.53 -7.36 3.76
C ILE A 302 7.95 -6.81 3.88
N SER A 303 8.59 -6.85 5.04
CA SER A 303 10.00 -6.46 5.15
C SER A 303 10.90 -7.35 4.29
N ASN A 304 10.65 -8.65 4.30
CA ASN A 304 11.37 -9.60 3.45
C ASN A 304 11.12 -9.33 1.96
N GLU A 305 9.87 -9.12 1.57
CA GLU A 305 9.51 -8.85 0.18
C GLU A 305 10.14 -7.57 -0.36
N VAL A 306 10.11 -6.49 0.42
CA VAL A 306 10.77 -5.23 0.02
C VAL A 306 12.27 -5.46 -0.20
N GLY A 307 12.94 -6.11 0.74
CA GLY A 307 14.39 -6.31 0.67
C GLY A 307 14.85 -7.30 -0.40
N THR A 308 14.13 -8.42 -0.57
CA THR A 308 14.57 -9.54 -1.41
C THR A 308 13.92 -9.59 -2.79
N ALA A 309 12.78 -8.97 -2.98
CA ALA A 309 12.07 -8.97 -4.25
C ALA A 309 11.95 -7.56 -4.84
N LYS A 310 11.29 -6.64 -4.16
CA LYS A 310 10.98 -5.31 -4.72
C LYS A 310 12.24 -4.49 -5.01
N ILE A 311 13.24 -4.52 -4.11
CA ILE A 311 14.53 -3.84 -4.32
C ILE A 311 15.55 -4.79 -4.98
N ALA A 312 15.79 -5.96 -4.39
CA ALA A 312 16.88 -6.83 -4.81
C ALA A 312 16.71 -7.37 -6.23
N ASN A 313 15.51 -7.75 -6.63
CA ASN A 313 15.30 -8.36 -7.93
C ASN A 313 15.75 -7.43 -9.07
N PRO A 314 15.24 -6.20 -9.24
CA PRO A 314 15.75 -5.31 -10.27
C PRO A 314 17.21 -4.85 -10.00
N PHE A 315 17.58 -4.62 -8.75
CA PHE A 315 18.89 -4.09 -8.37
C PHE A 315 20.03 -5.10 -8.59
N GLN A 316 19.83 -6.37 -8.25
CA GLN A 316 20.87 -7.41 -8.32
C GLN A 316 20.89 -8.14 -9.66
N THR A 317 19.74 -8.30 -10.31
CA THR A 317 19.65 -9.08 -11.56
C THR A 317 19.60 -8.22 -12.81
N GLY A 318 19.33 -6.92 -12.66
CA GLY A 318 19.12 -6.02 -13.81
C GLY A 318 17.78 -6.24 -14.50
N ASP A 319 16.85 -6.96 -13.89
CA ASP A 319 15.48 -7.11 -14.39
C ASP A 319 14.68 -5.83 -14.13
N ILE A 320 14.84 -4.89 -15.05
CA ILE A 320 14.19 -3.58 -14.97
C ILE A 320 12.67 -3.70 -15.12
N SER A 321 12.18 -4.73 -15.79
CA SER A 321 10.73 -4.97 -15.93
C SER A 321 10.05 -5.27 -14.60
N TYR A 322 10.83 -5.68 -13.60
CA TYR A 322 10.34 -5.94 -12.23
C TYR A 322 10.29 -4.70 -11.34
N VAL A 323 10.72 -3.53 -11.82
CA VAL A 323 10.60 -2.29 -11.05
C VAL A 323 9.13 -1.94 -10.86
N GLU A 324 8.68 -1.95 -9.63
CA GLU A 324 7.30 -1.59 -9.25
C GLU A 324 7.09 -0.09 -9.31
N SER A 325 5.91 0.35 -9.74
CA SER A 325 5.53 1.76 -9.92
C SER A 325 6.50 2.59 -10.82
N PRO A 326 6.88 2.05 -12.00
CA PRO A 326 7.86 2.72 -12.87
C PRO A 326 7.28 3.91 -13.63
N TYR A 327 5.95 3.97 -13.82
CA TYR A 327 5.29 5.03 -14.61
C TYR A 327 5.05 6.29 -13.81
N SER A 328 4.73 6.15 -12.53
CA SER A 328 4.52 7.25 -11.59
C SER A 328 5.78 7.69 -10.84
N TYR A 329 6.88 6.93 -10.96
CA TYR A 329 8.11 7.07 -10.17
C TYR A 329 7.89 6.94 -8.67
N ASN A 330 6.92 6.13 -8.27
CA ASN A 330 6.49 6.04 -6.87
C ASN A 330 7.17 4.91 -6.07
N SER A 331 8.11 4.17 -6.68
CA SER A 331 8.69 2.96 -6.08
C SER A 331 9.25 3.18 -4.67
N ILE A 332 10.09 4.20 -4.48
CA ILE A 332 10.72 4.46 -3.17
C ILE A 332 9.66 4.81 -2.11
N THR A 333 8.69 5.64 -2.47
CA THR A 333 7.57 5.98 -1.59
C THR A 333 6.74 4.74 -1.24
N ASP A 334 6.48 3.87 -2.20
CA ASP A 334 5.76 2.62 -1.99
C ASP A 334 6.51 1.72 -1.00
N PHE A 335 7.80 1.53 -1.19
CA PHE A 335 8.62 0.72 -0.29
C PHE A 335 8.69 1.30 1.13
N GLN A 336 8.80 2.63 1.27
CA GLN A 336 8.72 3.27 2.58
C GLN A 336 7.36 3.05 3.23
N ASN A 337 6.26 3.15 2.47
CA ASN A 337 4.92 2.91 2.98
C ASN A 337 4.69 1.45 3.38
N ASN A 338 5.32 0.50 2.69
CA ASN A 338 5.34 -0.89 3.13
C ASN A 338 5.93 -1.01 4.55
N ILE A 339 7.06 -0.40 4.81
CA ILE A 339 7.65 -0.41 6.16
C ILE A 339 6.82 0.39 7.16
N ARG A 340 6.19 1.50 6.75
CA ARG A 340 5.26 2.25 7.60
C ARG A 340 4.02 1.43 8.00
N SER A 341 3.59 0.45 7.19
CA SER A 341 2.55 -0.48 7.61
C SER A 341 2.98 -1.29 8.84
N ILE A 342 4.25 -1.69 8.89
CA ILE A 342 4.85 -2.36 10.06
C ILE A 342 4.89 -1.41 11.26
N GLU A 343 5.32 -0.17 11.05
CA GLU A 343 5.37 0.85 12.10
C GLU A 343 3.98 1.08 12.71
N ASN A 344 2.96 1.27 11.88
CA ASN A 344 1.58 1.44 12.33
C ASN A 344 1.07 0.25 13.13
N LEU A 345 1.32 -0.96 12.66
CA LEU A 345 0.96 -2.18 13.37
C LEU A 345 1.67 -2.28 14.73
N TRP A 346 2.97 -1.98 14.76
CA TRP A 346 3.78 -2.05 15.97
C TRP A 346 3.36 -1.04 17.05
N TYR A 347 3.09 0.20 16.65
CA TYR A 347 2.66 1.26 17.56
C TYR A 347 1.15 1.31 17.80
N GLY A 348 0.38 0.49 17.11
CA GLY A 348 -1.05 0.24 17.38
C GLY A 348 -2.00 1.33 16.91
N GLY A 349 -1.68 2.03 15.81
CA GLY A 349 -2.54 3.04 15.21
C GLY A 349 -2.26 3.27 13.73
N THR A 350 -2.53 4.47 13.23
CA THR A 350 -2.30 4.86 11.83
C THR A 350 -1.32 6.03 11.67
N ASN A 351 -0.72 6.48 12.77
CA ASN A 351 0.18 7.65 12.82
C ASN A 351 1.60 7.29 13.27
N GLY A 352 2.05 6.06 12.98
CA GLY A 352 3.40 5.60 13.36
C GLY A 352 3.66 5.78 14.85
N THR A 353 4.84 6.30 15.19
CA THR A 353 5.28 6.53 16.58
C THR A 353 4.39 7.46 17.39
N SER A 354 3.54 8.27 16.74
CA SER A 354 2.62 9.20 17.40
C SER A 354 1.27 8.57 17.79
N SER A 355 1.08 7.29 17.55
CA SER A 355 -0.23 6.61 17.76
C SER A 355 -0.66 6.52 19.21
N ASN A 356 0.28 6.51 20.19
CA ASN A 356 0.03 6.52 21.64
C ASN A 356 -0.98 5.46 22.12
N ALA A 357 -1.01 4.30 21.49
CA ALA A 357 -1.95 3.24 21.85
C ALA A 357 -1.59 2.61 23.19
N LYS A 358 -2.59 2.47 24.06
CA LYS A 358 -2.42 1.76 25.33
C LYS A 358 -2.05 0.29 25.12
N TYR A 359 -2.68 -0.35 24.16
CA TYR A 359 -2.44 -1.76 23.80
C TYR A 359 -1.74 -1.83 22.43
N SER A 360 -0.44 -2.01 22.46
CA SER A 360 0.42 -2.11 21.27
C SER A 360 1.55 -3.09 21.50
N PHE A 361 2.14 -3.58 20.42
CA PHE A 361 3.40 -4.34 20.53
C PHE A 361 4.50 -3.49 21.14
N HIS A 362 4.59 -2.21 20.78
CA HIS A 362 5.51 -1.26 21.42
C HIS A 362 5.45 -1.33 22.94
N GLN A 363 4.28 -1.15 23.53
CA GLN A 363 4.13 -1.14 24.99
C GLN A 363 4.36 -2.53 25.58
N PHE A 364 3.85 -3.59 24.94
CA PHE A 364 4.07 -4.96 25.41
C PHE A 364 5.56 -5.29 25.50
N PHE A 365 6.33 -5.02 24.46
CA PHE A 365 7.76 -5.31 24.43
C PHE A 365 8.56 -4.41 25.37
N LYS A 366 8.18 -3.13 25.47
CA LYS A 366 8.78 -2.20 26.43
C LYS A 366 8.73 -2.75 27.87
N ASP A 367 7.61 -3.38 28.24
CA ASP A 367 7.39 -3.88 29.59
C ASP A 367 7.96 -5.30 29.81
N ASN A 368 8.05 -6.13 28.76
CA ASN A 368 8.34 -7.56 28.89
C ASN A 368 9.64 -8.02 28.21
N ALA A 369 10.12 -7.33 27.17
CA ALA A 369 11.30 -7.68 26.41
C ALA A 369 11.85 -6.44 25.71
N SER A 370 12.30 -5.46 26.49
CA SER A 370 12.63 -4.13 25.98
C SER A 370 13.77 -4.08 24.97
N ALA A 371 14.75 -4.99 25.08
CA ALA A 371 15.86 -5.06 24.15
C ALA A 371 15.40 -5.47 22.74
N GLU A 372 14.52 -6.46 22.65
CA GLU A 372 13.94 -6.92 21.39
C GLU A 372 12.99 -5.88 20.80
N GLY A 373 12.19 -5.21 21.64
CA GLY A 373 11.32 -4.12 21.22
C GLY A 373 12.10 -2.95 20.63
N GLN A 374 13.14 -2.49 21.30
CA GLN A 374 14.01 -1.40 20.81
C GLN A 374 14.73 -1.79 19.51
N ARG A 375 15.14 -3.05 19.37
CA ARG A 375 15.75 -3.55 18.13
C ARG A 375 14.77 -3.43 16.96
N VAL A 376 13.52 -3.83 17.13
CA VAL A 376 12.48 -3.69 16.10
C VAL A 376 12.28 -2.22 15.75
N GLU A 377 12.13 -1.35 16.72
CA GLU A 377 11.86 0.08 16.51
C GLU A 377 13.01 0.79 15.79
N THR A 378 14.25 0.48 16.17
CA THR A 378 15.44 0.99 15.49
C THR A 378 15.51 0.46 14.06
N ALA A 379 15.20 -0.81 13.84
CA ALA A 379 15.22 -1.43 12.52
C ALA A 379 14.12 -0.85 11.59
N ILE A 380 12.92 -0.57 12.11
CA ILE A 380 11.84 0.11 11.36
C ILE A 380 12.31 1.49 10.89
N ALA A 381 12.79 2.32 11.82
CA ALA A 381 13.26 3.68 11.50
C ALA A 381 14.42 3.65 10.49
N ASN A 382 15.36 2.74 10.67
CA ASN A 382 16.51 2.59 9.77
C ASN A 382 16.08 2.11 8.36
N ALA A 383 15.15 1.17 8.26
CA ALA A 383 14.63 0.71 6.97
C ALA A 383 13.94 1.85 6.19
N ILE A 384 13.06 2.61 6.83
CA ILE A 384 12.40 3.77 6.22
C ILE A 384 13.46 4.78 5.72
N SER A 385 14.47 5.08 6.54
CA SER A 385 15.54 6.03 6.21
C SER A 385 16.41 5.55 5.04
N LYS A 386 16.86 4.29 5.06
CA LYS A 386 17.74 3.73 4.03
C LYS A 386 17.01 3.56 2.68
N ILE A 387 15.76 3.16 2.69
CA ILE A 387 14.93 3.12 1.49
C ILE A 387 14.79 4.52 0.91
N GLY A 388 14.45 5.52 1.73
CA GLY A 388 14.34 6.92 1.30
C GLY A 388 15.65 7.53 0.82
N GLY A 389 16.81 6.99 1.25
CA GLY A 389 18.14 7.42 0.82
C GLY A 389 18.56 6.89 -0.56
N MET A 390 17.83 5.97 -1.15
CA MET A 390 18.13 5.53 -2.53
C MET A 390 17.90 6.64 -3.53
N PRO A 391 18.69 6.71 -4.62
CA PRO A 391 18.46 7.68 -5.69
C PRO A 391 17.08 7.56 -6.30
N SER A 392 16.37 8.68 -6.41
CA SER A 392 15.03 8.76 -7.02
C SER A 392 15.09 9.35 -8.42
N PRO A 393 14.34 8.82 -9.40
CA PRO A 393 13.45 7.67 -9.28
C PRO A 393 14.22 6.33 -9.30
N PHE A 394 13.71 5.34 -8.60
CA PHE A 394 14.34 4.03 -8.44
C PHE A 394 14.62 3.33 -9.78
N VAL A 395 13.67 3.43 -10.72
CA VAL A 395 13.83 2.87 -12.07
C VAL A 395 15.06 3.44 -12.79
N LYS A 396 15.34 4.73 -12.64
CA LYS A 396 16.53 5.39 -13.21
C LYS A 396 17.81 4.95 -12.49
N TYR A 397 17.74 4.81 -11.19
CA TYR A 397 18.85 4.32 -10.36
C TYR A 397 19.29 2.93 -10.83
N VAL A 398 18.36 2.00 -10.91
CA VAL A 398 18.65 0.61 -11.35
C VAL A 398 19.12 0.58 -12.80
N SER A 399 18.48 1.31 -13.71
CA SER A 399 18.87 1.37 -15.12
C SER A 399 20.32 1.85 -15.29
N THR A 400 20.72 2.87 -14.55
CA THR A 400 22.08 3.42 -14.60
C THR A 400 23.11 2.42 -14.10
N ILE A 401 22.84 1.73 -12.98
CA ILE A 401 23.74 0.69 -12.44
C ILE A 401 24.00 -0.41 -13.47
N TRP A 402 23.00 -0.80 -14.24
CA TRP A 402 23.09 -1.84 -15.23
C TRP A 402 23.47 -1.34 -16.63
N GLY A 403 23.84 -0.06 -16.76
CA GLY A 403 24.23 0.55 -18.03
C GLY A 403 23.11 0.59 -19.07
N LYS A 404 21.85 0.60 -18.63
CA LYS A 404 20.67 0.71 -19.47
C LYS A 404 20.23 2.15 -19.60
N LYS A 405 19.70 2.52 -20.77
CA LYS A 405 19.06 3.82 -20.89
C LYS A 405 17.73 3.81 -20.15
N PHE A 406 17.40 4.96 -19.60
CA PHE A 406 16.20 5.10 -18.79
C PHE A 406 14.89 4.86 -19.56
N ASP A 407 14.85 5.26 -20.81
CA ASP A 407 13.75 5.06 -21.75
C ASP A 407 13.65 3.61 -22.29
N GLU A 408 14.64 2.77 -22.03
CA GLU A 408 14.64 1.34 -22.36
C GLU A 408 14.06 0.46 -21.25
N VAL A 409 13.63 1.07 -20.15
CA VAL A 409 13.12 0.37 -18.96
C VAL A 409 11.77 -0.29 -19.20
N ASN A 410 11.09 0.07 -20.26
CA ASN A 410 9.84 -0.53 -20.66
C ASN A 410 10.03 -1.36 -21.94
N PRO A 411 10.70 -2.50 -21.85
CA PRO A 411 10.79 -3.42 -22.99
C PRO A 411 9.39 -3.91 -23.33
N GLU A 412 9.23 -4.28 -24.57
CA GLU A 412 8.02 -4.90 -25.08
C GLU A 412 7.69 -6.20 -24.36
#